data_aa4e967c15d15ac0adf3d9a212e4c33e
#
_entry.id   aa4e967c15d15ac0adf3d9a212e4c33e
#
_cell.length_a   1.000
_cell.length_b   1.000
_cell.length_c   1.000
_cell.angle_alpha   90.00
_cell.angle_beta   90.00
_cell.angle_gamma   90.00
#
_symmetry.space_group_name_H-M   'P 1'
#
loop_
_entity.id
_entity.type
_entity.pdbx_description
1 polymer ?
#
loop_
_entity_poly.entity_id
_entity_poly.type
_entity_poly.pdbx_seq_one_letter_code
_entity_poly.pdbx_strand_id
1 'polypeptide(L)'
;MCLKYLKILGSKMNLKEAIECVSQIEKSSNVFFEQLLKKIAYPFFLLVFAYFMICFFSDFVLVQMKDYISSNSVLILIQVLKVLFGTSILCILLYLGLYYLFFYKYDARLKCPFSLMKKMISLQFVCMYQALEKTYSSTQEVLETLSLMDFSIVGMVSNEILDQLKKGNTLEECFLVIHVFDASFKKMIQYALNGNRISIFFDLYIKKCRFDLETSIKKLSNGIQLFSYISIGILVVVVYQIMMMPMNMLNQF
;
A
#
# COMPACT_ATOMS: atom_id res chain seq x y z
N MET A 1 -16.24 6.49 -8.41
CA MET A 1 -15.29 6.48 -9.53
C MET A 1 -15.87 5.85 -10.79
N CYS A 2 -16.55 4.70 -10.72
CA CYS A 2 -17.17 4.00 -11.86
C CYS A 2 -17.99 4.86 -12.79
N LEU A 3 -18.89 5.70 -12.26
CA LEU A 3 -19.76 6.57 -13.06
C LEU A 3 -18.98 7.57 -13.94
N LYS A 4 -17.82 8.05 -13.46
CA LYS A 4 -16.96 8.96 -14.24
C LYS A 4 -16.28 8.22 -15.39
N TYR A 5 -15.77 7.01 -15.13
CA TYR A 5 -15.20 6.15 -16.19
C TYR A 5 -16.24 5.80 -17.24
N LEU A 6 -17.44 5.40 -16.79
CA LEU A 6 -18.54 5.01 -17.69
C LEU A 6 -19.01 6.18 -18.56
N LYS A 7 -19.03 7.42 -18.02
CA LYS A 7 -19.38 8.63 -18.79
C LYS A 7 -18.37 8.91 -19.90
N ILE A 8 -17.07 8.77 -19.60
CA ILE A 8 -15.99 9.04 -20.58
C ILE A 8 -15.95 7.93 -21.64
N LEU A 9 -15.95 6.68 -21.23
CA LEU A 9 -15.89 5.54 -22.16
C LEU A 9 -17.18 5.40 -22.99
N GLY A 10 -18.35 5.60 -22.38
CA GLY A 10 -19.64 5.53 -23.08
C GLY A 10 -19.86 6.62 -24.12
N SER A 11 -19.06 7.73 -24.09
CA SER A 11 -19.09 8.74 -25.16
C SER A 11 -18.22 8.35 -26.38
N LYS A 12 -17.32 7.38 -26.23
CA LYS A 12 -16.35 7.01 -27.28
C LYS A 12 -16.50 5.57 -27.79
N MET A 13 -17.18 4.69 -27.06
CA MET A 13 -17.37 3.27 -27.43
C MET A 13 -18.77 2.81 -27.12
N ASN A 14 -19.12 1.60 -27.60
CA ASN A 14 -20.45 1.01 -27.38
C ASN A 14 -20.70 0.78 -25.88
N LEU A 15 -21.91 1.06 -25.40
CA LEU A 15 -22.24 0.99 -23.95
C LEU A 15 -21.87 -0.36 -23.31
N LYS A 16 -22.07 -1.46 -24.05
CA LYS A 16 -21.72 -2.81 -23.59
C LYS A 16 -20.20 -2.95 -23.36
N GLU A 17 -19.40 -2.48 -24.30
CA GLU A 17 -17.93 -2.51 -24.23
C GLU A 17 -17.42 -1.59 -23.13
N ALA A 18 -18.05 -0.41 -22.97
CA ALA A 18 -17.72 0.53 -21.89
C ALA A 18 -17.96 -0.08 -20.51
N ILE A 19 -19.10 -0.78 -20.31
CA ILE A 19 -19.39 -1.46 -19.04
C ILE A 19 -18.39 -2.59 -18.77
N GLU A 20 -18.05 -3.37 -19.79
CA GLU A 20 -17.09 -4.47 -19.66
C GLU A 20 -15.69 -3.95 -19.32
N CYS A 21 -15.26 -2.90 -19.98
CA CYS A 21 -13.99 -2.21 -19.72
C CYS A 21 -13.94 -1.63 -18.29
N VAL A 22 -14.97 -0.91 -17.85
CA VAL A 22 -15.08 -0.37 -16.50
C VAL A 22 -15.07 -1.48 -15.45
N SER A 23 -15.79 -2.58 -15.69
CA SER A 23 -15.79 -3.74 -14.79
C SER A 23 -14.40 -4.38 -14.67
N GLN A 24 -13.63 -4.48 -15.75
CA GLN A 24 -12.25 -4.98 -15.72
C GLN A 24 -11.31 -4.04 -14.96
N ILE A 25 -11.44 -2.74 -15.18
CA ILE A 25 -10.67 -1.70 -14.47
C ILE A 25 -10.97 -1.76 -12.97
N GLU A 26 -12.23 -1.84 -12.58
CA GLU A 26 -12.65 -1.89 -11.18
C GLU A 26 -12.18 -3.17 -10.48
N LYS A 27 -12.34 -4.31 -11.11
CA LYS A 27 -11.80 -5.59 -10.60
C LYS A 27 -10.29 -5.55 -10.40
N SER A 28 -9.54 -4.91 -11.29
CA SER A 28 -8.09 -4.84 -11.16
C SER A 28 -7.62 -3.86 -10.07
N SER A 29 -8.34 -2.77 -9.84
CA SER A 29 -7.98 -1.71 -8.88
C SER A 29 -8.50 -2.00 -7.46
N ASN A 30 -9.79 -2.32 -7.31
CA ASN A 30 -10.43 -2.43 -6.00
C ASN A 30 -10.13 -3.74 -5.28
N VAL A 31 -10.10 -4.86 -6.01
CA VAL A 31 -9.83 -6.18 -5.39
C VAL A 31 -8.47 -6.21 -4.69
N PHE A 32 -7.48 -5.53 -5.27
CA PHE A 32 -6.14 -5.47 -4.69
C PHE A 32 -6.12 -4.65 -3.39
N PHE A 33 -6.74 -3.46 -3.40
CA PHE A 33 -6.79 -2.59 -2.23
C PHE A 33 -7.60 -3.22 -1.07
N GLU A 34 -8.73 -3.85 -1.39
CA GLU A 34 -9.51 -4.60 -0.40
C GLU A 34 -8.75 -5.78 0.20
N GLN A 35 -8.03 -6.54 -0.61
CA GLN A 35 -7.19 -7.65 -0.12
C GLN A 35 -6.06 -7.15 0.78
N LEU A 36 -5.47 -6.01 0.44
CA LEU A 36 -4.44 -5.37 1.24
C LEU A 36 -5.00 -4.97 2.61
N LEU A 37 -6.13 -4.25 2.63
CA LEU A 37 -6.79 -3.85 3.87
C LEU A 37 -7.19 -5.06 4.73
N LYS A 38 -7.78 -6.08 4.13
CA LYS A 38 -8.17 -7.30 4.85
C LYS A 38 -6.98 -8.03 5.48
N LYS A 39 -5.84 -8.11 4.78
CA LYS A 39 -4.62 -8.77 5.30
C LYS A 39 -3.93 -7.97 6.41
N ILE A 40 -4.00 -6.65 6.39
CA ILE A 40 -3.35 -5.78 7.38
C ILE A 40 -4.28 -5.51 8.58
N ALA A 41 -5.60 -5.59 8.42
CA ALA A 41 -6.56 -5.26 9.47
C ALA A 41 -6.35 -6.05 10.76
N TYR A 42 -6.13 -7.36 10.67
CA TYR A 42 -5.92 -8.20 11.84
C TYR A 42 -4.61 -7.87 12.60
N PRO A 43 -3.44 -7.82 11.95
CA PRO A 43 -2.21 -7.42 12.63
C PRO A 43 -2.27 -6.01 13.24
N PHE A 44 -2.93 -5.08 12.55
CA PHE A 44 -3.10 -3.72 13.05
C PHE A 44 -4.00 -3.69 14.30
N PHE A 45 -5.12 -4.41 14.28
CA PHE A 45 -5.99 -4.54 15.45
C PHE A 45 -5.25 -5.14 16.66
N LEU A 46 -4.46 -6.19 16.42
CA LEU A 46 -3.67 -6.82 17.47
C LEU A 46 -2.65 -5.83 18.09
N LEU A 47 -2.01 -5.01 17.27
CA LEU A 47 -1.05 -4.01 17.72
C LEU A 47 -1.72 -2.89 18.53
N VAL A 48 -2.88 -2.42 18.10
CA VAL A 48 -3.69 -1.42 18.84
C VAL A 48 -4.16 -2.00 20.19
N PHE A 49 -4.62 -3.24 20.18
CA PHE A 49 -5.05 -3.93 21.42
C PHE A 49 -3.88 -4.11 22.41
N ALA A 50 -2.70 -4.51 21.91
CA ALA A 50 -1.50 -4.61 22.74
C ALA A 50 -1.11 -3.26 23.36
N TYR A 51 -1.16 -2.19 22.56
CA TYR A 51 -0.91 -0.83 23.06
C TYR A 51 -1.90 -0.41 24.15
N PHE A 52 -3.18 -0.68 23.95
CA PHE A 52 -4.22 -0.40 24.96
C PHE A 52 -3.96 -1.14 26.27
N MET A 53 -3.57 -2.41 26.18
CA MET A 53 -3.21 -3.22 27.36
C MET A 53 -1.98 -2.67 28.09
N ILE A 54 -0.95 -2.22 27.36
CA ILE A 54 0.23 -1.57 27.97
C ILE A 54 -0.15 -0.27 28.67
N CYS A 55 -0.99 0.56 28.06
CA CYS A 55 -1.47 1.80 28.67
C CYS A 55 -2.30 1.52 29.93
N PHE A 56 -3.24 0.58 29.84
CA PHE A 56 -4.04 0.18 31.01
C PHE A 56 -3.16 -0.30 32.17
N PHE A 57 -2.20 -1.16 31.85
CA PHE A 57 -1.30 -1.68 32.87
C PHE A 57 -0.41 -0.57 33.47
N SER A 58 0.12 0.31 32.64
CA SER A 58 0.95 1.44 33.06
C SER A 58 0.21 2.45 33.93
N ASP A 59 -1.01 2.81 33.52
CA ASP A 59 -1.70 3.96 34.10
C ASP A 59 -2.61 3.57 35.28
N PHE A 60 -3.07 2.30 35.37
CA PHE A 60 -3.91 1.83 36.44
C PHE A 60 -3.19 0.88 37.39
N VAL A 61 -2.58 -0.20 36.89
CA VAL A 61 -2.03 -1.25 37.75
C VAL A 61 -0.75 -0.80 38.44
N LEU A 62 0.19 -0.19 37.68
CA LEU A 62 1.44 0.30 38.25
C LEU A 62 1.25 1.42 39.27
N VAL A 63 0.26 2.27 39.07
CA VAL A 63 -0.04 3.36 40.02
C VAL A 63 -0.50 2.79 41.38
N GLN A 64 -1.33 1.73 41.36
CA GLN A 64 -1.79 1.09 42.58
C GLN A 64 -0.70 0.26 43.31
N MET A 65 0.28 -0.23 42.54
CA MET A 65 1.36 -1.06 43.09
C MET A 65 2.66 -0.27 43.33
N LYS A 66 2.65 1.05 43.19
CA LYS A 66 3.83 1.91 43.27
C LYS A 66 4.63 1.73 44.57
N ASP A 67 3.95 1.50 45.67
CA ASP A 67 4.59 1.35 46.98
C ASP A 67 5.31 -0.01 47.13
N TYR A 68 5.01 -0.97 46.28
CA TYR A 68 5.62 -2.31 46.26
C TYR A 68 6.73 -2.47 45.23
N ILE A 69 6.89 -1.51 44.33
CA ILE A 69 7.89 -1.57 43.24
C ILE A 69 9.17 -0.90 43.70
N SER A 70 10.12 -1.69 44.14
CA SER A 70 11.46 -1.19 44.55
C SER A 70 12.41 -1.02 43.36
N SER A 71 12.14 -1.58 42.15
CA SER A 71 13.06 -1.55 41.02
C SER A 71 12.61 -0.55 39.94
N ASN A 72 13.41 0.50 39.71
CA ASN A 72 13.21 1.43 38.61
C ASN A 72 13.28 0.76 37.21
N SER A 73 13.92 -0.39 37.10
CA SER A 73 14.11 -1.10 35.82
C SER A 73 12.79 -1.53 35.17
N VAL A 74 11.83 -2.00 35.97
CA VAL A 74 10.50 -2.43 35.48
C VAL A 74 9.69 -1.25 34.96
N LEU A 75 9.72 -0.12 35.69
CA LEU A 75 9.03 1.10 35.27
C LEU A 75 9.59 1.65 33.97
N ILE A 76 10.92 1.66 33.81
CA ILE A 76 11.58 2.09 32.59
C ILE A 76 11.19 1.20 31.42
N LEU A 77 11.18 -0.13 31.62
CA LEU A 77 10.86 -1.10 30.56
C LEU A 77 9.44 -0.92 30.04
N ILE A 78 8.46 -0.71 30.93
CA ILE A 78 7.06 -0.47 30.52
C ILE A 78 6.93 0.86 29.77
N GLN A 79 7.64 1.90 30.22
CA GLN A 79 7.63 3.20 29.57
C GLN A 79 8.27 3.14 28.16
N VAL A 80 9.34 2.39 28.02
CA VAL A 80 9.98 2.13 26.72
C VAL A 80 9.01 1.37 25.79
N LEU A 81 8.34 0.33 26.29
CA LEU A 81 7.31 -0.40 25.52
C LEU A 81 6.18 0.53 25.08
N LYS A 82 5.64 1.38 25.98
CA LYS A 82 4.57 2.33 25.67
C LYS A 82 4.97 3.28 24.54
N VAL A 83 6.17 3.85 24.60
CA VAL A 83 6.71 4.76 23.56
C VAL A 83 6.91 4.01 22.24
N LEU A 84 7.49 2.81 22.27
CA LEU A 84 7.80 2.01 21.09
C LEU A 84 6.53 1.58 20.33
N PHE A 85 5.47 1.18 21.05
CA PHE A 85 4.18 0.86 20.43
C PHE A 85 3.46 2.10 19.92
N GLY A 86 3.45 3.19 20.70
CA GLY A 86 2.86 4.45 20.28
C GLY A 86 3.50 5.00 19.01
N THR A 87 4.83 4.98 18.93
CA THR A 87 5.56 5.40 17.72
C THR A 87 5.30 4.49 16.54
N SER A 88 5.19 3.15 16.74
CA SER A 88 4.91 2.22 15.64
C SER A 88 3.50 2.43 15.05
N ILE A 89 2.49 2.64 15.89
CA ILE A 89 1.12 2.96 15.44
C ILE A 89 1.11 4.30 14.69
N LEU A 90 1.78 5.32 15.25
CA LEU A 90 1.88 6.63 14.61
C LEU A 90 2.55 6.54 13.23
N CYS A 91 3.65 5.78 13.11
CA CYS A 91 4.33 5.55 11.83
C CYS A 91 3.42 4.87 10.80
N ILE A 92 2.63 3.87 11.20
CA ILE A 92 1.68 3.20 10.31
C ILE A 92 0.59 4.17 9.86
N LEU A 93 0.02 4.95 10.78
CA LEU A 93 -1.01 5.95 10.46
C LEU A 93 -0.46 7.05 9.55
N LEU A 94 0.76 7.54 9.80
CA LEU A 94 1.44 8.52 8.94
C LEU A 94 1.68 7.93 7.55
N TYR A 95 2.15 6.68 7.47
CA TYR A 95 2.36 6.01 6.17
C TYR A 95 1.05 5.90 5.37
N LEU A 96 -0.05 5.48 6.01
CA LEU A 96 -1.37 5.40 5.38
C LEU A 96 -1.91 6.80 5.01
N GLY A 97 -1.71 7.79 5.87
CA GLY A 97 -2.09 9.18 5.62
C GLY A 97 -1.32 9.80 4.44
N LEU A 98 -0.01 9.61 4.39
CA LEU A 98 0.83 10.04 3.26
C LEU A 98 0.43 9.33 1.97
N TYR A 99 0.12 8.02 2.04
CA TYR A 99 -0.38 7.26 0.90
C TYR A 99 -1.69 7.85 0.37
N TYR A 100 -2.65 8.16 1.27
CA TYR A 100 -3.93 8.76 0.91
C TYR A 100 -3.77 10.16 0.32
N LEU A 101 -2.95 11.01 0.94
CA LEU A 101 -2.68 12.37 0.44
C LEU A 101 -1.98 12.35 -0.91
N PHE A 102 -1.04 11.44 -1.10
CA PHE A 102 -0.34 11.28 -2.38
C PHE A 102 -1.30 10.83 -3.47
N PHE A 103 -2.22 9.90 -3.15
CA PHE A 103 -3.21 9.40 -4.10
C PHE A 103 -4.26 10.47 -4.47
N TYR A 104 -4.58 11.38 -3.54
CA TYR A 104 -5.58 12.43 -3.74
C TYR A 104 -5.01 13.70 -4.38
N LYS A 105 -3.77 14.08 -4.03
CA LYS A 105 -3.08 15.30 -4.50
C LYS A 105 -1.91 14.99 -5.43
N TYR A 106 -2.00 13.93 -6.22
CA TYR A 106 -0.91 13.54 -7.10
C TYR A 106 -0.60 14.65 -8.12
N ASP A 107 0.64 15.12 -8.08
CA ASP A 107 1.25 15.91 -9.15
C ASP A 107 2.29 15.01 -9.85
N ALA A 108 2.20 14.85 -11.18
CA ALA A 108 3.08 13.99 -11.97
C ALA A 108 4.57 14.32 -11.81
N ARG A 109 4.88 15.53 -11.33
CA ARG A 109 6.24 16.01 -11.07
C ARG A 109 6.84 15.48 -9.76
N LEU A 110 6.02 14.97 -8.84
CA LEU A 110 6.50 14.45 -7.56
C LEU A 110 7.08 13.05 -7.73
N LYS A 111 8.36 12.89 -7.40
CA LYS A 111 9.01 11.58 -7.34
C LYS A 111 8.33 10.73 -6.27
N CYS A 112 7.64 9.67 -6.69
CA CYS A 112 7.03 8.72 -5.76
C CYS A 112 8.14 7.98 -4.97
N PRO A 113 8.28 8.17 -3.65
CA PRO A 113 9.34 7.53 -2.87
C PRO A 113 9.06 6.04 -2.61
N PHE A 114 7.80 5.61 -2.72
CA PHE A 114 7.37 4.27 -2.30
C PHE A 114 7.36 3.28 -3.46
N SER A 115 8.23 2.26 -3.41
CA SER A 115 8.33 1.20 -4.41
C SER A 115 7.00 0.45 -4.61
N LEU A 116 6.28 0.20 -3.52
CA LEU A 116 4.99 -0.49 -3.52
C LEU A 116 3.93 0.29 -4.29
N MET A 117 3.92 1.61 -4.13
CA MET A 117 3.03 2.52 -4.83
C MET A 117 3.33 2.59 -6.32
N LYS A 118 4.61 2.62 -6.72
CA LYS A 118 5.01 2.55 -8.13
C LYS A 118 4.48 1.28 -8.80
N LYS A 119 4.60 0.13 -8.12
CA LYS A 119 4.05 -1.14 -8.61
C LYS A 119 2.53 -1.07 -8.79
N MET A 120 1.80 -0.49 -7.83
CA MET A 120 0.36 -0.35 -7.93
C MET A 120 -0.07 0.55 -9.08
N ILE A 121 0.60 1.70 -9.27
CA ILE A 121 0.29 2.63 -10.36
C ILE A 121 0.62 1.97 -11.72
N SER A 122 1.77 1.32 -11.84
CA SER A 122 2.14 0.59 -13.06
C SER A 122 1.14 -0.52 -13.37
N LEU A 123 0.70 -1.28 -12.36
CA LEU A 123 -0.31 -2.32 -12.53
C LEU A 123 -1.64 -1.73 -12.99
N GLN A 124 -2.09 -0.64 -12.38
CA GLN A 124 -3.33 0.03 -12.75
C GLN A 124 -3.26 0.55 -14.20
N PHE A 125 -2.13 1.19 -14.57
CA PHE A 125 -1.91 1.66 -15.94
C PHE A 125 -2.00 0.51 -16.94
N VAL A 126 -1.28 -0.59 -16.71
CA VAL A 126 -1.26 -1.75 -17.62
C VAL A 126 -2.63 -2.38 -17.75
N CYS A 127 -3.35 -2.55 -16.64
CA CYS A 127 -4.71 -3.12 -16.68
C CYS A 127 -5.69 -2.22 -17.46
N MET A 128 -5.61 -0.90 -17.28
CA MET A 128 -6.44 0.05 -18.02
C MET A 128 -6.07 0.09 -19.50
N TYR A 129 -4.77 0.12 -19.80
CA TYR A 129 -4.25 0.10 -21.17
C TYR A 129 -4.73 -1.16 -21.90
N GLN A 130 -4.54 -2.34 -21.30
CA GLN A 130 -4.94 -3.62 -21.88
C GLN A 130 -6.46 -3.75 -22.09
N ALA A 131 -7.26 -3.18 -21.18
CA ALA A 131 -8.71 -3.17 -21.34
C ALA A 131 -9.14 -2.34 -22.56
N LEU A 132 -8.45 -1.23 -22.84
CA LEU A 132 -8.73 -0.36 -23.99
C LEU A 132 -8.12 -0.87 -25.28
N GLU A 133 -6.95 -1.53 -25.23
CA GLU A 133 -6.29 -2.12 -26.40
C GLU A 133 -7.17 -3.13 -27.15
N LYS A 134 -8.09 -3.77 -26.45
CA LYS A 134 -9.06 -4.69 -27.07
C LYS A 134 -10.09 -3.98 -27.96
N THR A 135 -10.34 -2.71 -27.70
CA THR A 135 -11.37 -1.91 -28.39
C THR A 135 -10.77 -0.98 -29.42
N TYR A 136 -9.55 -0.45 -29.15
CA TYR A 136 -8.86 0.48 -30.03
C TYR A 136 -7.71 -0.22 -30.78
N SER A 137 -7.54 0.14 -32.04
CA SER A 137 -6.46 -0.43 -32.89
C SER A 137 -5.13 0.32 -32.77
N SER A 138 -5.14 1.55 -32.24
CA SER A 138 -3.95 2.39 -32.15
C SER A 138 -3.54 2.69 -30.72
N THR A 139 -2.26 2.54 -30.40
CA THR A 139 -1.67 2.93 -29.11
C THR A 139 -1.95 4.40 -28.77
N GLN A 140 -1.97 5.27 -29.78
CA GLN A 140 -2.23 6.69 -29.59
C GLN A 140 -3.67 6.92 -29.12
N GLU A 141 -4.67 6.27 -29.74
CA GLU A 141 -6.09 6.38 -29.33
C GLU A 141 -6.30 5.86 -27.90
N VAL A 142 -5.62 4.78 -27.51
CA VAL A 142 -5.66 4.26 -26.14
C VAL A 142 -5.13 5.29 -25.16
N LEU A 143 -3.96 5.90 -25.43
CA LEU A 143 -3.36 6.93 -24.58
C LEU A 143 -4.21 8.20 -24.52
N GLU A 144 -4.78 8.64 -25.64
CA GLU A 144 -5.71 9.78 -25.68
C GLU A 144 -6.97 9.51 -24.86
N THR A 145 -7.51 8.29 -24.92
CA THR A 145 -8.69 7.93 -24.10
C THR A 145 -8.35 7.85 -22.62
N LEU A 146 -7.18 7.32 -22.26
CA LEU A 146 -6.69 7.33 -20.88
C LEU A 146 -6.45 8.76 -20.38
N SER A 147 -5.93 9.64 -21.22
CA SER A 147 -5.65 11.04 -20.86
C SER A 147 -6.90 11.84 -20.49
N LEU A 148 -8.07 11.48 -21.04
CA LEU A 148 -9.35 12.09 -20.65
C LEU A 148 -9.78 11.75 -19.21
N MET A 149 -9.11 10.79 -18.58
CA MET A 149 -9.35 10.40 -17.19
C MET A 149 -8.52 11.22 -16.20
N ASP A 150 -8.48 12.54 -16.34
CA ASP A 150 -7.67 13.50 -15.56
C ASP A 150 -7.84 13.39 -14.04
N PHE A 151 -8.95 12.82 -13.58
CA PHE A 151 -9.20 12.54 -12.16
C PHE A 151 -8.42 11.32 -11.62
N SER A 152 -7.68 10.61 -12.46
CA SER A 152 -6.89 9.43 -12.10
C SER A 152 -5.39 9.67 -12.37
N ILE A 153 -4.55 9.02 -11.55
CA ILE A 153 -3.09 9.05 -11.75
C ILE A 153 -2.73 8.52 -13.15
N VAL A 154 -3.49 7.54 -13.64
CA VAL A 154 -3.28 6.96 -14.97
C VAL A 154 -3.53 7.99 -16.07
N GLY A 155 -4.57 8.82 -15.93
CA GLY A 155 -4.85 9.90 -16.89
C GLY A 155 -3.72 10.93 -16.92
N MET A 156 -3.24 11.37 -15.76
CA MET A 156 -2.12 12.32 -15.66
C MET A 156 -0.84 11.76 -16.30
N VAL A 157 -0.53 10.49 -16.04
CA VAL A 157 0.62 9.79 -16.64
C VAL A 157 0.46 9.67 -18.16
N SER A 158 -0.75 9.36 -18.63
CA SER A 158 -1.03 9.28 -20.07
C SER A 158 -0.88 10.62 -20.77
N ASN A 159 -1.30 11.72 -20.13
CA ASN A 159 -1.05 13.08 -20.62
C ASN A 159 0.45 13.38 -20.73
N GLU A 160 1.24 13.02 -19.72
CA GLU A 160 2.69 13.19 -19.75
C GLU A 160 3.34 12.38 -20.88
N ILE A 161 2.89 11.14 -21.14
CA ILE A 161 3.34 10.32 -22.27
C ILE A 161 3.01 11.00 -23.60
N LEU A 162 1.79 11.47 -23.78
CA LEU A 162 1.36 12.15 -25.01
C LEU A 162 2.16 13.45 -25.25
N ASP A 163 2.46 14.21 -24.21
CA ASP A 163 3.27 15.42 -24.33
C ASP A 163 4.73 15.11 -24.73
N GLN A 164 5.28 14.01 -24.24
CA GLN A 164 6.61 13.55 -24.67
C GLN A 164 6.61 13.04 -26.13
N LEU A 165 5.56 12.32 -26.55
CA LEU A 165 5.38 11.88 -27.93
C LEU A 165 5.25 13.08 -28.89
N LYS A 166 4.53 14.14 -28.51
CA LYS A 166 4.44 15.38 -29.29
C LYS A 166 5.79 16.09 -29.46
N LYS A 167 6.72 15.89 -28.51
CA LYS A 167 8.10 16.41 -28.59
C LYS A 167 9.01 15.59 -29.52
N GLY A 168 8.49 14.50 -30.10
CA GLY A 168 9.24 13.63 -31.02
C GLY A 168 9.99 12.48 -30.34
N ASN A 169 9.79 12.28 -29.02
CA ASN A 169 10.38 11.14 -28.32
C ASN A 169 9.71 9.83 -28.75
N THR A 170 10.48 8.74 -28.76
CA THR A 170 9.93 7.40 -29.03
C THR A 170 9.05 6.94 -27.86
N LEU A 171 8.12 6.03 -28.12
CA LEU A 171 7.26 5.47 -27.07
C LEU A 171 8.07 4.84 -25.93
N GLU A 172 9.19 4.18 -26.26
CA GLU A 172 10.10 3.60 -25.29
C GLU A 172 10.70 4.66 -24.36
N GLU A 173 11.23 5.73 -24.93
CA GLU A 173 11.81 6.85 -24.17
C GLU A 173 10.77 7.49 -23.24
N CYS A 174 9.54 7.67 -23.73
CA CYS A 174 8.45 8.21 -22.93
C CYS A 174 8.19 7.36 -21.66
N PHE A 175 8.11 6.05 -21.79
CA PHE A 175 7.91 5.17 -20.62
C PHE A 175 9.11 5.13 -19.67
N LEU A 176 10.33 5.29 -20.17
CA LEU A 176 11.54 5.26 -19.34
C LEU A 176 11.71 6.54 -18.53
N VAL A 177 11.34 7.69 -19.07
CA VAL A 177 11.46 9.00 -18.39
C VAL A 177 10.49 9.11 -17.20
N ILE A 178 9.31 8.51 -17.28
CA ILE A 178 8.30 8.62 -16.23
C ILE A 178 8.77 7.96 -14.93
N HIS A 179 8.95 8.77 -13.88
CA HIS A 179 9.48 8.34 -12.59
C HIS A 179 8.49 7.51 -11.74
N VAL A 180 7.22 7.53 -12.09
CA VAL A 180 6.15 6.85 -11.35
C VAL A 180 6.09 5.36 -11.64
N PHE A 181 6.60 4.95 -12.79
CA PHE A 181 6.61 3.54 -13.17
C PHE A 181 7.67 2.74 -12.42
N ASP A 182 7.30 1.50 -12.07
CA ASP A 182 8.21 0.53 -11.46
C ASP A 182 9.34 0.12 -12.40
N ALA A 183 10.51 -0.17 -11.83
CA ALA A 183 11.68 -0.59 -12.60
C ALA A 183 11.44 -1.90 -13.39
N SER A 184 10.64 -2.82 -12.84
CA SER A 184 10.28 -4.06 -13.53
C SER A 184 9.40 -3.79 -14.74
N PHE A 185 8.46 -2.83 -14.63
CA PHE A 185 7.63 -2.39 -15.74
C PHE A 185 8.47 -1.79 -16.87
N LYS A 186 9.38 -0.87 -16.53
CA LYS A 186 10.27 -0.24 -17.51
C LYS A 186 11.09 -1.26 -18.30
N LYS A 187 11.68 -2.24 -17.61
CA LYS A 187 12.41 -3.34 -18.27
C LYS A 187 11.51 -4.17 -19.20
N MET A 188 10.30 -4.49 -18.75
CA MET A 188 9.39 -5.30 -19.57
C MET A 188 8.90 -4.56 -20.80
N ILE A 189 8.65 -3.26 -20.71
CA ILE A 189 8.28 -2.44 -21.88
C ILE A 189 9.40 -2.43 -22.93
N GLN A 190 10.66 -2.32 -22.53
CA GLN A 190 11.78 -2.41 -23.47
C GLN A 190 11.77 -3.73 -24.26
N TYR A 191 11.53 -4.85 -23.58
CA TYR A 191 11.43 -6.14 -24.26
C TYR A 191 10.17 -6.25 -25.15
N ALA A 192 9.05 -5.66 -24.70
CA ALA A 192 7.79 -5.71 -25.43
C ALA A 192 7.83 -4.94 -26.74
N LEU A 193 8.42 -3.76 -26.75
CA LEU A 193 8.54 -2.91 -27.93
C LEU A 193 9.51 -3.51 -28.95
N ASN A 194 10.62 -4.10 -28.49
CA ASN A 194 11.56 -4.81 -29.37
C ASN A 194 10.99 -6.10 -29.97
N GLY A 195 10.01 -6.72 -29.29
CA GLY A 195 9.43 -8.01 -29.70
C GLY A 195 8.11 -7.93 -30.47
N ASN A 196 7.54 -6.75 -30.70
CA ASN A 196 6.23 -6.52 -31.34
C ASN A 196 5.05 -7.32 -30.72
N ARG A 197 5.11 -7.65 -29.42
CA ARG A 197 4.12 -8.47 -28.70
C ARG A 197 3.72 -7.85 -27.35
N ILE A 198 3.32 -6.59 -27.37
CA ILE A 198 3.04 -5.79 -26.18
C ILE A 198 2.00 -6.47 -25.25
N SER A 199 0.92 -7.01 -25.80
CA SER A 199 -0.17 -7.64 -25.01
C SER A 199 0.30 -8.83 -24.18
N ILE A 200 1.17 -9.69 -24.72
CA ILE A 200 1.70 -10.86 -23.99
C ILE A 200 2.58 -10.42 -22.81
N PHE A 201 3.41 -9.39 -23.02
CA PHE A 201 4.24 -8.84 -21.96
C PHE A 201 3.42 -8.16 -20.86
N PHE A 202 2.32 -7.51 -21.20
CA PHE A 202 1.41 -6.94 -20.23
C PHE A 202 0.74 -8.01 -19.36
N ASP A 203 0.29 -9.10 -19.95
CA ASP A 203 -0.26 -10.24 -19.20
C ASP A 203 0.76 -10.83 -18.20
N LEU A 204 2.00 -11.00 -18.67
CA LEU A 204 3.09 -11.48 -17.82
C LEU A 204 3.42 -10.48 -16.70
N TYR A 205 3.45 -9.18 -17.01
CA TYR A 205 3.67 -8.15 -16.01
C TYR A 205 2.58 -8.13 -14.95
N ILE A 206 1.30 -8.20 -15.33
CA ILE A 206 0.17 -8.23 -14.41
C ILE A 206 0.30 -9.40 -13.44
N LYS A 207 0.57 -10.60 -13.96
CA LYS A 207 0.74 -11.82 -13.13
C LYS A 207 1.91 -11.66 -12.16
N LYS A 208 3.07 -11.23 -12.66
CA LYS A 208 4.27 -11.01 -11.84
C LYS A 208 4.04 -9.92 -10.79
N CYS A 209 3.49 -8.79 -11.20
CA CYS A 209 3.27 -7.65 -10.29
C CYS A 209 2.29 -8.00 -9.17
N ARG A 210 1.20 -8.72 -9.47
CA ARG A 210 0.26 -9.22 -8.46
C ARG A 210 0.94 -10.14 -7.45
N PHE A 211 1.72 -11.10 -7.92
CA PHE A 211 2.48 -12.00 -7.06
C PHE A 211 3.47 -11.26 -6.16
N ASP A 212 4.23 -10.31 -6.72
CA ASP A 212 5.19 -9.49 -5.98
C ASP A 212 4.50 -8.64 -4.91
N LEU A 213 3.35 -8.05 -5.24
CA LEU A 213 2.55 -7.25 -4.32
C LEU A 213 1.98 -8.12 -3.19
N GLU A 214 1.38 -9.26 -3.51
CA GLU A 214 0.86 -10.20 -2.49
C GLU A 214 1.96 -10.67 -1.54
N THR A 215 3.13 -10.99 -2.08
CA THR A 215 4.30 -11.42 -1.29
C THR A 215 4.79 -10.30 -0.38
N SER A 216 4.85 -9.08 -0.88
CA SER A 216 5.28 -7.90 -0.10
C SER A 216 4.30 -7.61 1.03
N ILE A 217 2.99 -7.69 0.76
CA ILE A 217 1.94 -7.49 1.77
C ILE A 217 2.01 -8.59 2.83
N LYS A 218 2.18 -9.85 2.41
CA LYS A 218 2.30 -10.98 3.33
C LYS A 218 3.51 -10.82 4.24
N LYS A 219 4.67 -10.41 3.70
CA LYS A 219 5.88 -10.14 4.50
C LYS A 219 5.64 -9.03 5.52
N LEU A 220 5.01 -7.92 5.11
CA LEU A 220 4.68 -6.80 6.00
C LEU A 220 3.71 -7.23 7.10
N SER A 221 2.63 -7.91 6.73
CA SER A 221 1.63 -8.44 7.68
C SER A 221 2.26 -9.38 8.70
N ASN A 222 3.07 -10.34 8.25
CA ASN A 222 3.76 -11.29 9.13
C ASN A 222 4.77 -10.58 10.06
N GLY A 223 5.46 -9.55 9.56
CA GLY A 223 6.38 -8.74 10.37
C GLY A 223 5.67 -8.02 11.51
N ILE A 224 4.55 -7.35 11.21
CA ILE A 224 3.73 -6.66 12.23
C ILE A 224 3.17 -7.67 13.24
N GLN A 225 2.70 -8.81 12.78
CA GLN A 225 2.14 -9.86 13.63
C GLN A 225 3.19 -10.44 14.58
N LEU A 226 4.38 -10.77 14.07
CA LEU A 226 5.49 -11.27 14.88
C LEU A 226 5.91 -10.26 15.95
N PHE A 227 6.05 -8.99 15.56
CA PHE A 227 6.36 -7.89 16.48
C PHE A 227 5.31 -7.79 17.60
N SER A 228 4.02 -7.84 17.24
CA SER A 228 2.92 -7.79 18.22
C SER A 228 2.95 -8.97 19.19
N TYR A 229 3.21 -10.18 18.70
CA TYR A 229 3.28 -11.38 19.58
C TYR A 229 4.46 -11.33 20.55
N ILE A 230 5.64 -10.96 20.08
CA ILE A 230 6.82 -10.80 20.94
C ILE A 230 6.53 -9.79 22.05
N SER A 231 5.90 -8.68 21.68
CA SER A 231 5.61 -7.61 22.64
C SER A 231 4.55 -7.98 23.66
N ILE A 232 3.52 -8.73 23.27
CA ILE A 232 2.55 -9.27 24.22
C ILE A 232 3.24 -10.27 25.15
N GLY A 233 4.12 -11.12 24.63
CA GLY A 233 4.91 -12.06 25.47
C GLY A 233 5.75 -11.33 26.51
N ILE A 234 6.46 -10.25 26.13
CA ILE A 234 7.22 -9.42 27.07
C ILE A 234 6.29 -8.80 28.12
N LEU A 235 5.14 -8.26 27.70
CA LEU A 235 4.15 -7.68 28.62
C LEU A 235 3.70 -8.69 29.67
N VAL A 236 3.36 -9.92 29.27
CA VAL A 236 2.93 -10.99 30.18
C VAL A 236 4.01 -11.30 31.22
N VAL A 237 5.28 -11.40 30.80
CA VAL A 237 6.41 -11.63 31.72
C VAL A 237 6.54 -10.49 32.72
N VAL A 238 6.44 -9.24 32.27
CA VAL A 238 6.51 -8.04 33.13
C VAL A 238 5.36 -8.02 34.12
N VAL A 239 4.14 -8.28 33.68
CA VAL A 239 2.94 -8.36 34.54
C VAL A 239 3.14 -9.43 35.61
N TYR A 240 3.62 -10.62 35.23
CA TYR A 240 3.90 -11.70 36.16
C TYR A 240 4.94 -11.29 37.21
N GLN A 241 6.04 -10.67 36.80
CA GLN A 241 7.07 -10.18 37.73
C GLN A 241 6.50 -9.19 38.77
N ILE A 242 5.68 -8.25 38.32
CA ILE A 242 5.07 -7.25 39.22
C ILE A 242 4.10 -7.91 40.21
N MET A 243 3.28 -8.88 39.75
CA MET A 243 2.35 -9.59 40.63
C MET A 243 3.06 -10.44 41.66
N MET A 244 4.28 -10.94 41.38
CA MET A 244 5.07 -11.74 42.32
C MET A 244 5.85 -10.90 43.35
N MET A 245 6.02 -9.57 43.13
CA MET A 245 6.75 -8.71 44.06
C MET A 245 6.18 -8.67 45.48
N PRO A 246 4.86 -8.53 45.72
CA PRO A 246 4.31 -8.54 47.06
C PRO A 246 4.50 -9.88 47.80
N MET A 247 4.44 -11.01 47.04
CA MET A 247 4.67 -12.34 47.61
C MET A 247 6.13 -12.52 48.10
N ASN A 248 7.10 -11.97 47.34
CA ASN A 248 8.51 -12.03 47.72
C ASN A 248 8.81 -11.18 48.95
N MET A 249 8.09 -10.10 49.19
CA MET A 249 8.19 -9.30 50.42
C MET A 249 7.63 -10.05 51.64
N LEU A 250 6.50 -10.74 51.47
CA LEU A 250 5.92 -11.55 52.55
C LEU A 250 6.82 -12.70 52.99
N ASN A 251 7.64 -13.25 52.12
CA ASN A 251 8.60 -14.33 52.44
C ASN A 251 9.88 -13.83 53.13
N GLN A 252 10.08 -12.52 53.28
CA GLN A 252 11.22 -11.91 53.97
C GLN A 252 10.91 -11.54 55.43
N PHE A 253 9.68 -11.71 55.85
CA PHE A 253 9.22 -11.61 57.24
C PHE A 253 8.98 -13.02 57.83
#